data_ad497ca1f9073c043c86b6d2f3e90ccc
#
_entry.id   ad497ca1f9073c043c86b6d2f3e90ccc
#
_cell.length_a   1.000
_cell.length_b   1.000
_cell.length_c   1.000
_cell.angle_alpha   90.00
_cell.angle_beta   90.00
_cell.angle_gamma   90.00
#
_symmetry.space_group_name_H-M   'P 1'
#
loop_
_entity.id
_entity.type
_entity.pdbx_description
1 polymer ?
#
loop_
_entity_poly.entity_id
_entity_poly.type
_entity_poly.pdbx_seq_one_letter_code
_entity_poly.pdbx_strand_id
1 'polypeptide(L)'
;MSGKIEDRIGYYLVPHLEDYVFDELSDGYLDRAGIADIMMGVPVPINKKKMMKLTTVDMARAMAFVIGCDPNFDYVQNYIDYIKRMFGDEFVKALIADGVDGAVKHDYDYACIQFRAAMLIDPGNVDAMYCYARACKDAYELGEDEEFVGRFKAESLDAFEQVTLRKPDFAEAYYFLGYGYLNLGLYIKAQLTWKDYLRLTEAKAEDEAVKELRKDIQVRLADLEEPVKVEAGYNLVLSGRFQEGIEALEPYKEGRYKDWWPLWYYLGVAYASLNQNEEAVSHFRHVLQLSPSNLETMEDLVKVYHRMGEEELAAKYEKKMEVVKANIALDKAEKEASEAAMAAPFQVEKMN
;
A
#
# COMPACT_ATOMS: atom_id res chain seq x y z
N MET A 1 -6.35 26.02 0.92
CA MET A 1 -6.63 24.90 1.83
C MET A 1 -5.99 23.67 1.21
N SER A 2 -4.85 23.22 1.71
CA SER A 2 -4.28 21.94 1.32
C SER A 2 -5.24 20.87 1.84
N GLY A 3 -5.77 20.01 0.96
CA GLY A 3 -6.57 18.87 1.39
C GLY A 3 -5.72 18.00 2.32
N LYS A 4 -6.37 17.37 3.32
CA LYS A 4 -5.68 16.39 4.19
C LYS A 4 -5.07 15.29 3.35
N ILE A 5 -3.83 14.93 3.67
CA ILE A 5 -3.13 13.78 3.05
C ILE A 5 -3.83 12.51 3.54
N GLU A 6 -4.17 11.60 2.62
CA GLU A 6 -4.61 10.26 3.01
C GLU A 6 -3.44 9.53 3.66
N ASP A 7 -3.60 9.11 4.90
CA ASP A 7 -2.55 8.47 5.69
C ASP A 7 -2.98 7.05 6.11
N ARG A 8 -2.58 6.06 5.31
CA ARG A 8 -2.94 4.66 5.52
C ARG A 8 -2.31 4.04 6.76
N ILE A 9 -1.12 4.52 7.15
CA ILE A 9 -0.35 3.92 8.26
C ILE A 9 -0.24 4.83 9.49
N GLY A 10 -0.81 6.05 9.44
CA GLY A 10 -0.80 6.98 10.58
C GLY A 10 -1.37 6.39 11.85
N TYR A 11 -2.37 5.53 11.74
CA TYR A 11 -2.95 4.78 12.87
C TYR A 11 -1.89 4.05 13.70
N TYR A 12 -0.86 3.49 13.05
CA TYR A 12 0.23 2.77 13.73
C TYR A 12 1.36 3.70 14.19
N LEU A 13 1.53 4.85 13.55
CA LEU A 13 2.66 5.74 13.83
C LEU A 13 2.34 6.85 14.83
N VAL A 14 1.12 7.38 14.84
CA VAL A 14 0.68 8.45 15.76
C VAL A 14 0.83 8.08 17.25
N PRO A 15 0.59 6.84 17.69
CA PRO A 15 0.80 6.47 19.09
C PRO A 15 2.22 6.69 19.62
N HIS A 16 3.24 6.70 18.77
CA HIS A 16 4.61 7.04 19.17
C HIS A 16 4.77 8.48 19.70
N LEU A 17 3.76 9.35 19.51
CA LEU A 17 3.75 10.72 20.06
C LEU A 17 3.38 10.78 21.54
N GLU A 18 2.92 9.69 22.16
CA GLU A 18 2.59 9.67 23.60
C GLU A 18 3.77 10.05 24.50
N ASP A 19 5.01 9.83 24.06
CA ASP A 19 6.23 10.23 24.77
C ASP A 19 6.55 11.74 24.66
N TYR A 20 5.73 12.53 23.94
CA TYR A 20 5.97 13.94 23.71
C TYR A 20 4.97 14.82 24.46
N VAL A 21 5.47 15.98 24.93
CA VAL A 21 4.68 17.14 25.37
C VAL A 21 5.00 18.32 24.48
N PHE A 22 4.12 19.32 24.46
CA PHE A 22 4.27 20.46 23.57
C PHE A 22 4.29 21.75 24.39
N ASP A 23 5.24 22.62 24.11
CA ASP A 23 5.40 23.92 24.77
C ASP A 23 5.82 24.99 23.76
N GLU A 24 5.56 26.26 24.05
CA GLU A 24 5.90 27.37 23.16
C GLU A 24 7.30 27.90 23.48
N LEU A 25 8.03 28.29 22.44
CA LEU A 25 9.32 28.97 22.61
C LEU A 25 9.11 30.40 23.11
N SER A 26 9.99 30.85 24.01
CA SER A 26 9.92 32.23 24.50
C SER A 26 10.21 33.27 23.39
N ASP A 27 9.53 34.41 23.41
CA ASP A 27 9.71 35.49 22.44
C ASP A 27 11.18 35.92 22.33
N GLY A 28 11.88 36.02 23.47
CA GLY A 28 13.30 36.34 23.47
C GLY A 28 14.22 35.34 22.81
N TYR A 29 13.80 34.04 22.71
CA TYR A 29 14.51 33.03 21.92
C TYR A 29 14.19 33.21 20.44
N LEU A 30 12.89 33.35 20.10
CA LEU A 30 12.41 33.53 18.74
C LEU A 30 13.09 34.71 18.03
N ASP A 31 13.19 35.84 18.72
CA ASP A 31 13.85 37.06 18.21
C ASP A 31 15.34 36.83 17.96
N ARG A 32 16.04 36.26 18.95
CA ARG A 32 17.49 36.01 18.82
C ARG A 32 17.81 35.00 17.71
N ALA A 33 16.95 34.00 17.51
CA ALA A 33 17.11 33.00 16.48
C ALA A 33 16.62 33.46 15.09
N GLY A 34 15.88 34.59 15.02
CA GLY A 34 15.34 35.11 13.77
C GLY A 34 14.27 34.23 13.15
N ILE A 35 13.45 33.59 14.00
CA ILE A 35 12.41 32.61 13.60
C ILE A 35 11.01 32.99 14.10
N ALA A 36 10.82 34.19 14.63
CA ALA A 36 9.54 34.65 15.16
C ALA A 36 8.42 34.61 14.09
N ASP A 37 8.76 34.89 12.84
CA ASP A 37 7.82 34.86 11.70
C ASP A 37 7.24 33.48 11.40
N ILE A 38 7.91 32.38 11.78
CA ILE A 38 7.48 31.02 11.52
C ILE A 38 7.08 30.23 12.77
N MET A 39 7.61 30.64 13.97
CA MET A 39 7.45 29.83 15.19
C MET A 39 6.68 30.52 16.31
N MET A 40 6.23 31.78 16.13
CA MET A 40 5.44 32.48 17.15
C MET A 40 4.09 31.77 17.37
N GLY A 41 3.81 31.35 18.60
CA GLY A 41 2.60 30.61 18.97
C GLY A 41 2.54 29.17 18.43
N VAL A 42 3.65 28.65 17.89
CA VAL A 42 3.76 27.29 17.42
C VAL A 42 4.28 26.40 18.53
N PRO A 43 3.52 25.37 18.95
CA PRO A 43 3.98 24.42 19.96
C PRO A 43 5.17 23.59 19.44
N VAL A 44 6.21 23.44 20.27
CA VAL A 44 7.41 22.66 19.98
C VAL A 44 7.36 21.34 20.74
N PRO A 45 7.55 20.20 20.06
CA PRO A 45 7.53 18.91 20.71
C PRO A 45 8.79 18.70 21.56
N ILE A 46 8.58 18.23 22.78
CA ILE A 46 9.64 17.91 23.75
C ILE A 46 9.47 16.46 24.18
N ASN A 47 10.47 15.63 23.94
CA ASN A 47 10.44 14.26 24.40
C ASN A 47 10.58 14.23 25.93
N LYS A 48 9.62 13.61 26.63
CA LYS A 48 9.55 13.50 28.10
C LYS A 48 10.83 12.95 28.72
N LYS A 49 11.56 12.09 28.00
CA LYS A 49 12.82 11.47 28.44
C LYS A 49 14.04 12.41 28.31
N LYS A 50 13.92 13.51 27.56
CA LYS A 50 15.02 14.44 27.23
C LYS A 50 14.84 15.87 27.76
N MET A 51 13.90 16.12 28.67
CA MET A 51 13.52 17.47 29.14
C MET A 51 14.67 18.32 29.75
N MET A 52 15.74 17.70 30.22
CA MET A 52 16.79 18.37 31.00
C MET A 52 17.83 19.15 30.18
N LYS A 53 17.98 18.88 28.86
CA LYS A 53 18.92 19.60 27.96
C LYS A 53 18.43 19.52 26.51
N LEU A 54 17.61 20.48 26.12
CA LEU A 54 17.16 20.58 24.74
C LEU A 54 18.14 21.42 23.92
N THR A 55 18.71 20.82 22.89
CA THR A 55 19.46 21.56 21.86
C THR A 55 18.54 21.87 20.68
N THR A 56 18.97 22.84 19.85
CA THR A 56 18.29 23.20 18.59
C THR A 56 18.10 21.97 17.68
N VAL A 57 19.08 21.06 17.67
CA VAL A 57 19.02 19.82 16.91
C VAL A 57 17.98 18.85 17.49
N ASP A 58 17.90 18.72 18.83
CA ASP A 58 16.89 17.88 19.47
C ASP A 58 15.48 18.38 19.17
N MET A 59 15.25 19.68 19.16
CA MET A 59 13.96 20.28 18.77
C MET A 59 13.62 19.96 17.31
N ALA A 60 14.56 20.16 16.38
CA ALA A 60 14.34 19.85 14.97
C ALA A 60 14.04 18.35 14.74
N ARG A 61 14.76 17.46 15.43
CA ARG A 61 14.51 16.00 15.39
C ARG A 61 13.13 15.64 15.94
N ALA A 62 12.70 16.30 17.02
CA ALA A 62 11.38 16.09 17.58
C ALA A 62 10.28 16.60 16.64
N MET A 63 10.46 17.77 16.01
CA MET A 63 9.54 18.30 14.99
C MET A 63 9.44 17.36 13.78
N ALA A 64 10.59 16.87 13.26
CA ALA A 64 10.62 15.91 12.17
C ALA A 64 9.90 14.60 12.55
N PHE A 65 10.10 14.11 13.77
CA PHE A 65 9.43 12.94 14.28
C PHE A 65 7.90 13.11 14.31
N VAL A 66 7.42 14.25 14.79
CA VAL A 66 5.97 14.58 14.82
C VAL A 66 5.37 14.55 13.42
N ILE A 67 5.97 15.25 12.45
CA ILE A 67 5.43 15.29 11.08
C ILE A 67 5.56 13.94 10.37
N GLY A 68 6.55 13.14 10.72
CA GLY A 68 6.69 11.76 10.24
C GLY A 68 5.61 10.84 10.79
N CYS A 69 5.19 11.01 12.05
CA CYS A 69 4.06 10.30 12.64
C CYS A 69 2.72 10.76 12.05
N ASP A 70 2.50 12.09 12.00
CA ASP A 70 1.25 12.70 11.53
C ASP A 70 1.54 13.79 10.47
N PRO A 71 1.44 13.46 9.17
CA PRO A 71 1.61 14.41 8.09
C PRO A 71 0.48 15.46 8.00
N ASN A 72 -0.59 15.28 8.78
CA ASN A 72 -1.73 16.21 8.86
C ASN A 72 -1.72 17.05 10.13
N PHE A 73 -0.64 17.02 10.92
CA PHE A 73 -0.48 17.86 12.11
C PHE A 73 -0.59 19.36 11.76
N ASP A 74 -1.28 20.12 12.55
CA ASP A 74 -1.65 21.51 12.21
C ASP A 74 -0.45 22.43 11.89
N TYR A 75 0.72 22.14 12.45
CA TYR A 75 1.93 22.96 12.31
C TYR A 75 3.03 22.33 11.41
N VAL A 76 2.65 21.38 10.55
CA VAL A 76 3.60 20.69 9.64
C VAL A 76 4.44 21.68 8.86
N GLN A 77 3.81 22.70 8.25
CA GLN A 77 4.54 23.68 7.44
C GLN A 77 5.52 24.52 8.27
N ASN A 78 5.12 24.93 9.48
CA ASN A 78 6.00 25.67 10.39
C ASN A 78 7.26 24.86 10.75
N TYR A 79 7.10 23.56 11.00
CA TYR A 79 8.21 22.66 11.32
C TYR A 79 9.13 22.47 10.11
N ILE A 80 8.58 22.28 8.92
CA ILE A 80 9.37 22.20 7.68
C ILE A 80 10.18 23.47 7.46
N ASP A 81 9.55 24.65 7.61
CA ASP A 81 10.20 25.95 7.39
C ASP A 81 11.29 26.20 8.43
N TYR A 82 11.04 25.84 9.70
CA TYR A 82 12.05 25.90 10.76
C TYR A 82 13.25 25.01 10.43
N ILE A 83 13.02 23.76 10.08
CA ILE A 83 14.10 22.80 9.79
C ILE A 83 14.92 23.27 8.59
N LYS A 84 14.27 23.70 7.52
CA LYS A 84 14.95 24.22 6.32
C LYS A 84 15.77 25.45 6.61
N ARG A 85 15.23 26.41 7.39
CA ARG A 85 15.92 27.65 7.74
C ARG A 85 17.15 27.41 8.61
N MET A 86 17.04 26.49 9.58
CA MET A 86 18.09 26.27 10.58
C MET A 86 19.17 25.30 10.14
N PHE A 87 18.84 24.32 9.29
CA PHE A 87 19.73 23.18 9.01
C PHE A 87 19.95 22.90 7.51
N GLY A 88 19.09 23.43 6.64
CA GLY A 88 19.18 23.16 5.20
C GLY A 88 19.05 21.68 4.83
N ASP A 89 19.61 21.32 3.67
CA ASP A 89 19.43 19.97 3.08
C ASP A 89 20.17 18.86 3.84
N GLU A 90 21.19 19.22 4.63
CA GLU A 90 21.95 18.22 5.41
C GLU A 90 21.10 17.53 6.47
N PHE A 91 20.03 18.16 6.92
CA PHE A 91 19.11 17.57 7.89
C PHE A 91 18.32 16.40 7.28
N VAL A 92 17.92 16.51 6.01
CA VAL A 92 17.24 15.43 5.29
C VAL A 92 18.14 14.19 5.17
N LYS A 93 19.43 14.40 4.87
CA LYS A 93 20.41 13.29 4.83
C LYS A 93 20.54 12.61 6.20
N ALA A 94 20.54 13.39 7.28
CA ALA A 94 20.60 12.85 8.63
C ALA A 94 19.35 12.03 8.97
N LEU A 95 18.14 12.49 8.58
CA LEU A 95 16.91 11.70 8.75
C LEU A 95 16.94 10.40 7.98
N ILE A 96 17.43 10.41 6.74
CA ILE A 96 17.58 9.19 5.95
C ILE A 96 18.55 8.21 6.63
N ALA A 97 19.69 8.71 7.13
CA ALA A 97 20.65 7.89 7.86
C ALA A 97 20.06 7.29 9.15
N ASP A 98 19.31 8.09 9.92
CA ASP A 98 18.61 7.64 11.12
C ASP A 98 17.56 6.56 10.79
N GLY A 99 16.81 6.74 9.69
CA GLY A 99 15.83 5.75 9.22
C GLY A 99 16.49 4.44 8.79
N VAL A 100 17.63 4.50 8.08
CA VAL A 100 18.40 3.32 7.70
C VAL A 100 18.92 2.59 8.94
N ASP A 101 19.42 3.31 9.95
CA ASP A 101 19.87 2.72 11.21
C ASP A 101 18.70 2.05 11.96
N GLY A 102 17.51 2.64 11.95
CA GLY A 102 16.28 2.04 12.46
C GLY A 102 15.93 0.74 11.74
N ALA A 103 15.94 0.75 10.41
CA ALA A 103 15.64 -0.44 9.60
C ALA A 103 16.64 -1.59 9.85
N VAL A 104 17.94 -1.28 9.99
CA VAL A 104 18.97 -2.27 10.35
C VAL A 104 18.71 -2.90 11.73
N LYS A 105 18.10 -2.14 12.64
CA LYS A 105 17.71 -2.62 13.98
C LYS A 105 16.35 -3.28 14.02
N HIS A 106 15.67 -3.43 12.86
CA HIS A 106 14.30 -3.93 12.73
C HIS A 106 13.24 -3.05 13.44
N ASP A 107 13.56 -1.77 13.68
CA ASP A 107 12.61 -0.77 14.16
C ASP A 107 12.00 -0.04 12.94
N TYR A 108 11.05 -0.74 12.30
CA TYR A 108 10.49 -0.27 11.03
C TYR A 108 9.52 0.91 11.20
N ASP A 109 8.85 1.02 12.34
CA ASP A 109 8.02 2.17 12.66
C ASP A 109 8.89 3.43 12.73
N TYR A 110 9.97 3.36 13.49
CA TYR A 110 10.94 4.46 13.55
C TYR A 110 11.53 4.79 12.17
N ALA A 111 11.90 3.76 11.40
CA ALA A 111 12.43 3.96 10.03
C ALA A 111 11.41 4.67 9.13
N CYS A 112 10.15 4.20 9.11
CA CYS A 112 9.07 4.82 8.35
C CYS A 112 8.84 6.29 8.76
N ILE A 113 8.84 6.59 10.07
CA ILE A 113 8.68 7.95 10.59
C ILE A 113 9.79 8.86 10.07
N GLN A 114 11.06 8.41 10.12
CA GLN A 114 12.20 9.21 9.65
C GLN A 114 12.15 9.46 8.13
N PHE A 115 11.84 8.44 7.33
CA PHE A 115 11.74 8.59 5.88
C PHE A 115 10.53 9.44 5.47
N ARG A 116 9.39 9.31 6.13
CA ARG A 116 8.22 10.19 5.92
C ARG A 116 8.54 11.65 6.20
N ALA A 117 9.22 11.93 7.32
CA ALA A 117 9.69 13.27 7.64
C ALA A 117 10.64 13.81 6.56
N ALA A 118 11.60 13.01 6.11
CA ALA A 118 12.51 13.36 5.02
C ALA A 118 11.75 13.72 3.73
N MET A 119 10.75 12.91 3.35
CA MET A 119 9.91 13.13 2.17
C MET A 119 9.01 14.37 2.29
N LEU A 120 8.52 14.71 3.49
CA LEU A 120 7.75 15.93 3.71
C LEU A 120 8.64 17.19 3.61
N ILE A 121 9.86 17.12 4.11
CA ILE A 121 10.83 18.22 4.04
C ILE A 121 11.37 18.39 2.62
N ASP A 122 11.71 17.30 1.95
CA ASP A 122 12.19 17.27 0.55
C ASP A 122 11.35 16.29 -0.29
N PRO A 123 10.21 16.75 -0.84
CA PRO A 123 9.32 15.89 -1.64
C PRO A 123 9.91 15.34 -2.94
N GLY A 124 11.07 15.85 -3.36
CA GLY A 124 11.81 15.39 -4.53
C GLY A 124 12.81 14.28 -4.25
N ASN A 125 13.01 13.91 -2.99
CA ASN A 125 14.05 12.98 -2.59
C ASN A 125 13.67 11.52 -2.89
N VAL A 126 14.16 11.03 -4.01
CA VAL A 126 13.87 9.66 -4.47
C VAL A 126 14.51 8.60 -3.57
N ASP A 127 15.66 8.89 -2.98
CA ASP A 127 16.34 7.95 -2.08
C ASP A 127 15.53 7.76 -0.79
N ALA A 128 14.97 8.84 -0.23
CA ALA A 128 14.05 8.77 0.92
C ALA A 128 12.80 7.95 0.58
N MET A 129 12.19 8.15 -0.60
CA MET A 129 11.03 7.37 -1.06
C MET A 129 11.36 5.88 -1.20
N TYR A 130 12.50 5.57 -1.79
CA TYR A 130 12.93 4.18 -1.93
C TYR A 130 13.17 3.50 -0.58
N CYS A 131 13.87 4.19 0.33
CA CYS A 131 14.11 3.69 1.68
C CYS A 131 12.79 3.50 2.46
N TYR A 132 11.84 4.43 2.29
CA TYR A 132 10.50 4.32 2.87
C TYR A 132 9.75 3.09 2.33
N ALA A 133 9.72 2.92 0.99
CA ALA A 133 9.09 1.77 0.35
C ALA A 133 9.67 0.43 0.88
N ARG A 134 11.00 0.39 1.07
CA ARG A 134 11.70 -0.76 1.66
C ARG A 134 11.33 -0.99 3.11
N ALA A 135 11.31 0.05 3.93
CA ALA A 135 10.92 -0.07 5.35
C ALA A 135 9.48 -0.57 5.50
N CYS A 136 8.55 -0.04 4.71
CA CYS A 136 7.17 -0.54 4.68
C CYS A 136 7.11 -2.00 4.24
N LYS A 137 7.92 -2.41 3.24
CA LYS A 137 8.02 -3.80 2.79
C LYS A 137 8.51 -4.70 3.92
N ASP A 138 9.60 -4.35 4.54
CA ASP A 138 10.19 -5.17 5.59
C ASP A 138 9.28 -5.23 6.83
N ALA A 139 8.52 -4.16 7.12
CA ALA A 139 7.50 -4.13 8.17
C ALA A 139 6.36 -5.13 7.91
N TYR A 140 5.75 -5.12 6.72
CA TYR A 140 4.63 -6.03 6.45
C TYR A 140 5.07 -7.50 6.31
N GLU A 141 6.31 -7.78 5.95
CA GLU A 141 6.83 -9.17 5.89
C GLU A 141 6.97 -9.81 7.28
N LEU A 142 7.09 -9.00 8.33
CA LEU A 142 7.14 -9.45 9.72
C LEU A 142 5.81 -9.27 10.46
N GLY A 143 4.84 -8.59 9.84
CA GLY A 143 3.52 -8.34 10.44
C GLY A 143 2.68 -9.61 10.51
N GLU A 144 1.94 -9.79 11.61
CA GLU A 144 1.00 -10.90 11.81
C GLU A 144 -0.47 -10.48 11.61
N ASP A 145 -0.78 -9.19 11.80
CA ASP A 145 -2.12 -8.64 11.65
C ASP A 145 -2.43 -8.35 10.17
N GLU A 146 -3.55 -8.87 9.66
CA GLU A 146 -3.93 -8.73 8.25
C GLU A 146 -4.11 -7.28 7.82
N GLU A 147 -4.64 -6.43 8.70
CA GLU A 147 -4.89 -5.02 8.37
C GLU A 147 -3.58 -4.24 8.31
N PHE A 148 -2.70 -4.45 9.31
CA PHE A 148 -1.35 -3.91 9.30
C PHE A 148 -0.62 -4.30 8.01
N VAL A 149 -0.57 -5.59 7.71
CA VAL A 149 0.07 -6.14 6.50
C VAL A 149 -0.52 -5.51 5.25
N GLY A 150 -1.85 -5.42 5.14
CA GLY A 150 -2.54 -4.83 3.99
C GLY A 150 -2.20 -3.36 3.79
N ARG A 151 -2.20 -2.56 4.86
CA ARG A 151 -1.91 -1.12 4.81
C ARG A 151 -0.46 -0.84 4.46
N PHE A 152 0.51 -1.49 5.10
CA PHE A 152 1.94 -1.33 4.81
C PHE A 152 2.31 -1.86 3.43
N LYS A 153 1.67 -2.94 2.97
CA LYS A 153 1.84 -3.47 1.61
C LYS A 153 1.39 -2.48 0.54
N ALA A 154 0.22 -1.86 0.73
CA ALA A 154 -0.29 -0.84 -0.18
C ALA A 154 0.62 0.40 -0.21
N GLU A 155 1.07 0.85 0.94
CA GLU A 155 1.99 1.99 1.09
C GLU A 155 3.33 1.73 0.41
N SER A 156 3.92 0.54 0.64
CA SER A 156 5.16 0.11 -0.02
C SER A 156 5.03 0.11 -1.55
N LEU A 157 3.91 -0.43 -2.06
CA LEU A 157 3.67 -0.52 -3.50
C LEU A 157 3.60 0.87 -4.13
N ASP A 158 2.77 1.76 -3.56
CA ASP A 158 2.62 3.13 -4.04
C ASP A 158 3.96 3.89 -4.01
N ALA A 159 4.75 3.71 -2.96
CA ALA A 159 6.05 4.35 -2.84
C ALA A 159 7.04 3.84 -3.91
N PHE A 160 7.10 2.54 -4.19
CA PHE A 160 7.93 2.01 -5.28
C PHE A 160 7.45 2.50 -6.66
N GLU A 161 6.13 2.58 -6.90
CA GLU A 161 5.59 3.17 -8.14
C GLU A 161 6.04 4.64 -8.28
N GLN A 162 5.98 5.44 -7.22
CA GLN A 162 6.46 6.83 -7.23
C GLN A 162 7.97 6.93 -7.51
N VAL A 163 8.79 6.02 -6.98
CA VAL A 163 10.23 5.97 -7.29
C VAL A 163 10.44 5.73 -8.78
N THR A 164 9.78 4.73 -9.38
CA THR A 164 9.95 4.42 -10.81
C THR A 164 9.44 5.51 -11.75
N LEU A 165 8.38 6.25 -11.33
CA LEU A 165 7.87 7.39 -12.08
C LEU A 165 8.82 8.59 -12.05
N ARG A 166 9.46 8.87 -10.91
CA ARG A 166 10.36 10.04 -10.74
C ARG A 166 11.77 9.78 -11.23
N LYS A 167 12.23 8.54 -11.11
CA LYS A 167 13.55 8.10 -11.54
C LYS A 167 13.46 6.79 -12.32
N PRO A 168 13.12 6.84 -13.63
CA PRO A 168 12.87 5.65 -14.45
C PRO A 168 14.08 4.73 -14.65
N ASP A 169 15.27 5.14 -14.23
CA ASP A 169 16.51 4.36 -14.27
C ASP A 169 16.90 3.75 -12.91
N PHE A 170 16.05 3.87 -11.89
CA PHE A 170 16.29 3.32 -10.56
C PHE A 170 15.95 1.82 -10.53
N ALA A 171 16.88 0.99 -10.98
CA ALA A 171 16.68 -0.44 -11.21
C ALA A 171 16.17 -1.19 -9.98
N GLU A 172 16.69 -0.89 -8.79
CA GLU A 172 16.35 -1.57 -7.53
C GLU A 172 14.86 -1.43 -7.19
N ALA A 173 14.22 -0.31 -7.56
CA ALA A 173 12.78 -0.14 -7.34
C ALA A 173 11.96 -1.10 -8.21
N TYR A 174 12.37 -1.34 -9.46
CA TYR A 174 11.70 -2.31 -10.34
C TYR A 174 11.81 -3.74 -9.82
N TYR A 175 12.92 -4.09 -9.18
CA TYR A 175 13.08 -5.40 -8.55
C TYR A 175 11.97 -5.65 -7.51
N PHE A 176 11.80 -4.75 -6.54
CA PHE A 176 10.82 -4.90 -5.47
C PHE A 176 9.39 -4.67 -5.95
N LEU A 177 9.15 -3.72 -6.87
CA LEU A 177 7.85 -3.43 -7.44
C LEU A 177 7.28 -4.65 -8.18
N GLY A 178 8.13 -5.39 -8.89
CA GLY A 178 7.72 -6.63 -9.54
C GLY A 178 7.18 -7.68 -8.55
N TYR A 179 7.82 -7.83 -7.38
CA TYR A 179 7.29 -8.67 -6.29
C TYR A 179 5.99 -8.12 -5.71
N GLY A 180 5.85 -6.80 -5.59
CA GLY A 180 4.61 -6.16 -5.17
C GLY A 180 3.44 -6.54 -6.10
N TYR A 181 3.64 -6.43 -7.41
CA TYR A 181 2.64 -6.82 -8.40
C TYR A 181 2.37 -8.33 -8.42
N LEU A 182 3.41 -9.16 -8.28
CA LEU A 182 3.25 -10.62 -8.17
C LEU A 182 2.32 -10.98 -7.00
N ASN A 183 2.56 -10.39 -5.83
CA ASN A 183 1.78 -10.62 -4.62
C ASN A 183 0.32 -10.13 -4.71
N LEU A 184 0.02 -9.26 -5.66
CA LEU A 184 -1.34 -8.80 -5.98
C LEU A 184 -2.00 -9.64 -7.10
N GLY A 185 -1.28 -10.62 -7.67
CA GLY A 185 -1.77 -11.38 -8.82
C GLY A 185 -1.79 -10.60 -10.14
N LEU A 186 -1.09 -9.46 -10.21
CA LEU A 186 -0.94 -8.64 -11.41
C LEU A 186 0.27 -9.13 -12.23
N TYR A 187 0.15 -10.31 -12.80
CA TYR A 187 1.26 -11.04 -13.39
C TYR A 187 1.87 -10.35 -14.62
N ILE A 188 1.01 -9.73 -15.46
CA ILE A 188 1.48 -8.97 -16.62
C ILE A 188 2.30 -7.75 -16.16
N LYS A 189 1.83 -7.01 -15.15
CA LYS A 189 2.58 -5.90 -14.58
C LYS A 189 3.91 -6.38 -13.98
N ALA A 190 3.89 -7.46 -13.20
CA ALA A 190 5.10 -8.04 -12.63
C ALA A 190 6.11 -8.43 -13.72
N GLN A 191 5.65 -9.10 -14.77
CA GLN A 191 6.49 -9.48 -15.91
C GLN A 191 7.13 -8.28 -16.60
N LEU A 192 6.36 -7.24 -16.91
CA LEU A 192 6.85 -6.03 -17.57
C LEU A 192 7.86 -5.29 -16.68
N THR A 193 7.55 -5.14 -15.40
CA THR A 193 8.41 -4.49 -14.41
C THR A 193 9.76 -5.21 -14.28
N TRP A 194 9.76 -6.54 -14.22
CA TRP A 194 11.00 -7.32 -14.13
C TRP A 194 11.80 -7.35 -15.45
N LYS A 195 11.13 -7.25 -16.61
CA LYS A 195 11.84 -7.03 -17.88
C LYS A 195 12.55 -5.69 -17.89
N ASP A 196 11.93 -4.63 -17.33
CA ASP A 196 12.61 -3.34 -17.17
C ASP A 196 13.79 -3.42 -16.21
N TYR A 197 13.67 -4.14 -15.07
CA TYR A 197 14.80 -4.41 -14.18
C TYR A 197 15.98 -5.06 -14.93
N LEU A 198 15.71 -6.12 -15.71
CA LEU A 198 16.76 -6.80 -16.48
C LEU A 198 17.42 -5.89 -17.53
N ARG A 199 16.61 -5.05 -18.21
CA ARG A 199 17.10 -4.06 -19.17
C ARG A 199 17.98 -2.99 -18.49
N LEU A 200 17.56 -2.44 -17.37
CA LEU A 200 18.29 -1.40 -16.62
C LEU A 200 19.59 -1.90 -16.02
N THR A 201 19.66 -3.17 -15.68
CA THR A 201 20.85 -3.78 -15.07
C THR A 201 21.78 -4.48 -16.06
N GLU A 202 21.51 -4.41 -17.38
CA GLU A 202 22.29 -5.12 -18.40
C GLU A 202 23.78 -4.74 -18.37
N ALA A 203 24.09 -3.44 -18.26
CA ALA A 203 25.47 -2.95 -18.19
C ALA A 203 26.25 -3.42 -16.94
N LYS A 204 25.54 -3.90 -15.91
CA LYS A 204 26.10 -4.40 -14.65
C LYS A 204 25.89 -5.92 -14.49
N ALA A 205 25.57 -6.64 -15.57
CA ALA A 205 25.22 -8.06 -15.51
C ALA A 205 26.35 -8.96 -14.99
N GLU A 206 27.61 -8.53 -15.11
CA GLU A 206 28.77 -9.23 -14.60
C GLU A 206 29.13 -8.92 -13.13
N ASP A 207 28.48 -7.92 -12.52
CA ASP A 207 28.56 -7.69 -11.07
C ASP A 207 27.88 -8.84 -10.34
N GLU A 208 28.58 -9.48 -9.39
CA GLU A 208 28.12 -10.73 -8.77
C GLU A 208 26.80 -10.54 -8.00
N ALA A 209 26.63 -9.41 -7.31
CA ALA A 209 25.40 -9.12 -6.59
C ALA A 209 24.21 -8.89 -7.56
N VAL A 210 24.45 -8.18 -8.66
CA VAL A 210 23.44 -7.95 -9.71
C VAL A 210 23.11 -9.24 -10.44
N LYS A 211 24.11 -10.06 -10.74
CA LYS A 211 23.95 -11.34 -11.43
C LYS A 211 23.05 -12.31 -10.66
N GLU A 212 23.19 -12.40 -9.35
CA GLU A 212 22.31 -13.24 -8.53
C GLU A 212 20.86 -12.75 -8.59
N LEU A 213 20.61 -11.45 -8.44
CA LEU A 213 19.28 -10.87 -8.54
C LEU A 213 18.69 -11.07 -9.95
N ARG A 214 19.47 -10.89 -11.00
CA ARG A 214 19.05 -11.14 -12.39
C ARG A 214 18.64 -12.59 -12.61
N LYS A 215 19.41 -13.53 -12.05
CA LYS A 215 19.09 -14.96 -12.12
C LYS A 215 17.78 -15.29 -11.41
N ASP A 216 17.54 -14.74 -10.22
CA ASP A 216 16.27 -14.87 -9.51
C ASP A 216 15.11 -14.37 -10.38
N ILE A 217 15.22 -13.17 -10.94
CA ILE A 217 14.19 -12.60 -11.80
C ILE A 217 13.95 -13.44 -13.07
N GLN A 218 15.00 -14.01 -13.68
CA GLN A 218 14.83 -14.89 -14.85
C GLN A 218 14.03 -16.15 -14.50
N VAL A 219 14.27 -16.75 -13.32
CA VAL A 219 13.48 -17.88 -12.82
C VAL A 219 12.03 -17.47 -12.62
N ARG A 220 11.77 -16.33 -11.95
CA ARG A 220 10.42 -15.81 -11.74
C ARG A 220 9.68 -15.54 -13.04
N LEU A 221 10.36 -14.99 -14.03
CA LEU A 221 9.77 -14.73 -15.34
C LEU A 221 9.36 -16.03 -16.06
N ALA A 222 10.14 -17.09 -15.91
CA ALA A 222 9.76 -18.41 -16.43
C ALA A 222 8.51 -18.97 -15.72
N ASP A 223 8.45 -18.83 -14.38
CA ASP A 223 7.28 -19.24 -13.58
C ASP A 223 6.01 -18.44 -13.92
N LEU A 224 6.17 -17.22 -14.45
CA LEU A 224 5.06 -16.35 -14.83
C LEU A 224 4.48 -16.62 -16.23
N GLU A 225 5.08 -17.48 -17.04
CA GLU A 225 4.60 -17.71 -18.42
C GLU A 225 3.12 -18.11 -18.48
N GLU A 226 2.71 -19.01 -17.61
CA GLU A 226 1.33 -19.50 -17.56
C GLU A 226 0.38 -18.51 -16.86
N PRO A 227 0.69 -17.96 -15.66
CA PRO A 227 -0.11 -16.90 -15.03
C PRO A 227 -0.40 -15.70 -15.94
N VAL A 228 0.58 -15.23 -16.69
CA VAL A 228 0.44 -14.12 -17.65
C VAL A 228 -0.56 -14.48 -18.78
N LYS A 229 -0.54 -15.70 -19.28
CA LYS A 229 -1.51 -16.15 -20.30
C LYS A 229 -2.93 -16.21 -19.74
N VAL A 230 -3.09 -16.67 -18.50
CA VAL A 230 -4.39 -16.69 -17.82
C VAL A 230 -4.89 -15.26 -17.58
N GLU A 231 -4.02 -14.37 -17.10
CA GLU A 231 -4.35 -12.96 -16.93
C GLU A 231 -4.74 -12.29 -18.25
N ALA A 232 -4.00 -12.57 -19.32
CA ALA A 232 -4.35 -12.08 -20.66
C ALA A 232 -5.72 -12.59 -21.11
N GLY A 233 -6.04 -13.86 -20.81
CA GLY A 233 -7.33 -14.46 -21.14
C GLY A 233 -8.50 -13.77 -20.46
N TYR A 234 -8.44 -13.53 -19.13
CA TYR A 234 -9.54 -12.82 -18.49
C TYR A 234 -9.59 -11.34 -18.85
N ASN A 235 -8.46 -10.70 -19.19
CA ASN A 235 -8.45 -9.33 -19.73
C ASN A 235 -9.15 -9.23 -21.10
N LEU A 236 -9.09 -10.31 -21.92
CA LEU A 236 -9.91 -10.39 -23.14
C LEU A 236 -11.41 -10.39 -22.82
N VAL A 237 -11.84 -11.16 -21.80
CA VAL A 237 -13.24 -11.15 -21.36
C VAL A 237 -13.65 -9.76 -20.87
N LEU A 238 -12.83 -9.12 -20.01
CA LEU A 238 -13.09 -7.78 -19.47
C LEU A 238 -13.16 -6.69 -20.56
N SER A 239 -12.44 -6.88 -21.67
CA SER A 239 -12.48 -5.97 -22.84
C SER A 239 -13.60 -6.27 -23.85
N GLY A 240 -14.49 -7.24 -23.54
CA GLY A 240 -15.62 -7.62 -24.40
C GLY A 240 -15.25 -8.60 -25.53
N ARG A 241 -14.02 -9.09 -25.58
CA ARG A 241 -13.55 -10.09 -26.57
C ARG A 241 -13.84 -11.50 -26.07
N PHE A 242 -15.12 -11.80 -25.88
CA PHE A 242 -15.60 -12.98 -25.15
C PHE A 242 -15.16 -14.30 -25.77
N GLN A 243 -15.29 -14.47 -27.09
CA GLN A 243 -14.90 -15.68 -27.77
C GLN A 243 -13.41 -15.97 -27.63
N GLU A 244 -12.58 -14.95 -27.81
CA GLU A 244 -11.13 -15.06 -27.67
C GLU A 244 -10.72 -15.33 -26.21
N GLY A 245 -11.46 -14.74 -25.25
CA GLY A 245 -11.28 -15.00 -23.82
C GLY A 245 -11.57 -16.45 -23.46
N ILE A 246 -12.66 -17.04 -24.00
CA ILE A 246 -12.98 -18.46 -23.83
C ILE A 246 -11.83 -19.32 -24.36
N GLU A 247 -11.43 -19.10 -25.61
CA GLU A 247 -10.35 -19.86 -26.26
C GLU A 247 -9.03 -19.80 -25.47
N ALA A 248 -8.74 -18.65 -24.87
CA ALA A 248 -7.55 -18.42 -24.05
C ALA A 248 -7.63 -19.10 -22.67
N LEU A 249 -8.83 -19.18 -22.05
CA LEU A 249 -9.00 -19.65 -20.68
C LEU A 249 -9.36 -21.14 -20.57
N GLU A 250 -10.09 -21.70 -21.56
CA GLU A 250 -10.52 -23.11 -21.56
C GLU A 250 -9.40 -24.12 -21.28
N PRO A 251 -8.16 -23.96 -21.82
CA PRO A 251 -7.07 -24.91 -21.56
C PRO A 251 -6.66 -25.02 -20.08
N TYR A 252 -7.02 -24.03 -19.26
CA TYR A 252 -6.62 -23.95 -17.84
C TYR A 252 -7.66 -24.50 -16.87
N LYS A 253 -8.81 -25.00 -17.35
CA LYS A 253 -9.85 -25.62 -16.51
C LYS A 253 -9.34 -26.87 -15.80
N GLU A 254 -8.34 -27.51 -16.36
CA GLU A 254 -7.65 -28.64 -15.76
C GLU A 254 -6.26 -28.23 -15.29
N GLY A 255 -5.72 -28.93 -14.29
CA GLY A 255 -4.41 -28.60 -13.73
C GLY A 255 -4.49 -27.66 -12.52
N ARG A 256 -3.51 -26.76 -12.38
CA ARG A 256 -3.34 -25.94 -11.17
C ARG A 256 -4.41 -24.88 -10.94
N TYR A 257 -5.15 -24.48 -12.00
CA TYR A 257 -6.19 -23.46 -11.92
C TYR A 257 -7.59 -24.03 -11.69
N LYS A 258 -7.77 -25.34 -11.66
CA LYS A 258 -9.09 -25.99 -11.51
C LYS A 258 -9.85 -25.51 -10.25
N ASP A 259 -9.13 -25.23 -9.17
CA ASP A 259 -9.69 -24.78 -7.89
C ASP A 259 -9.62 -23.25 -7.73
N TRP A 260 -9.21 -22.54 -8.76
CA TRP A 260 -9.13 -21.07 -8.76
C TRP A 260 -10.43 -20.48 -9.33
N TRP A 261 -11.34 -20.08 -8.44
CA TRP A 261 -12.68 -19.66 -8.80
C TRP A 261 -12.74 -18.51 -9.84
N PRO A 262 -11.80 -17.53 -9.94
CA PRO A 262 -11.88 -16.48 -10.95
C PRO A 262 -11.82 -16.99 -12.39
N LEU A 263 -11.08 -18.09 -12.68
CA LEU A 263 -11.08 -18.70 -14.00
C LEU A 263 -12.50 -19.06 -14.46
N TRP A 264 -13.23 -19.75 -13.59
CA TRP A 264 -14.60 -20.20 -13.85
C TRP A 264 -15.59 -19.04 -13.93
N TYR A 265 -15.34 -17.97 -13.13
CA TYR A 265 -16.14 -16.75 -13.17
C TYR A 265 -16.02 -16.05 -14.53
N TYR A 266 -14.79 -15.80 -15.02
CA TYR A 266 -14.59 -15.14 -16.30
C TYR A 266 -15.10 -15.98 -17.49
N LEU A 267 -14.96 -17.30 -17.45
CA LEU A 267 -15.61 -18.18 -18.43
C LEU A 267 -17.13 -18.04 -18.36
N GLY A 268 -17.73 -18.06 -17.18
CA GLY A 268 -19.17 -17.86 -16.99
C GLY A 268 -19.65 -16.53 -17.56
N VAL A 269 -18.93 -15.44 -17.31
CA VAL A 269 -19.21 -14.09 -17.85
C VAL A 269 -19.13 -14.08 -19.38
N ALA A 270 -18.10 -14.71 -19.95
CA ALA A 270 -17.92 -14.76 -21.39
C ALA A 270 -19.06 -15.55 -22.09
N TYR A 271 -19.40 -16.74 -21.57
CA TYR A 271 -20.52 -17.53 -22.07
C TYR A 271 -21.86 -16.82 -21.93
N ALA A 272 -22.11 -16.18 -20.77
CA ALA A 272 -23.32 -15.39 -20.53
C ALA A 272 -23.47 -14.23 -21.51
N SER A 273 -22.35 -13.56 -21.86
CA SER A 273 -22.32 -12.43 -22.79
C SER A 273 -22.56 -12.87 -24.24
N LEU A 274 -22.22 -14.11 -24.58
CA LEU A 274 -22.52 -14.74 -25.86
C LEU A 274 -23.91 -15.40 -25.90
N ASN A 275 -24.74 -15.22 -24.84
CA ASN A 275 -26.06 -15.86 -24.68
C ASN A 275 -26.02 -17.40 -24.64
N GLN A 276 -24.87 -17.99 -24.33
CA GLN A 276 -24.70 -19.41 -24.05
C GLN A 276 -25.01 -19.67 -22.56
N ASN A 277 -26.31 -19.60 -22.25
CA ASN A 277 -26.76 -19.50 -20.85
C ASN A 277 -26.55 -20.77 -20.03
N GLU A 278 -26.60 -21.94 -20.64
CA GLU A 278 -26.42 -23.24 -19.98
C GLU A 278 -24.96 -23.44 -19.54
N GLU A 279 -24.01 -23.10 -20.40
CA GLU A 279 -22.59 -23.09 -20.11
C GLU A 279 -22.26 -22.06 -19.01
N ALA A 280 -22.83 -20.85 -19.12
CA ALA A 280 -22.65 -19.81 -18.11
C ALA A 280 -23.11 -20.27 -16.72
N VAL A 281 -24.30 -20.87 -16.63
CA VAL A 281 -24.84 -21.45 -15.37
C VAL A 281 -23.92 -22.54 -14.83
N SER A 282 -23.41 -23.42 -15.68
CA SER A 282 -22.47 -24.47 -15.28
C SER A 282 -21.21 -23.88 -14.62
N HIS A 283 -20.60 -22.89 -15.25
CA HIS A 283 -19.40 -22.22 -14.75
C HIS A 283 -19.67 -21.43 -13.47
N PHE A 284 -20.73 -20.63 -13.41
CA PHE A 284 -21.09 -19.89 -12.19
C PHE A 284 -21.42 -20.78 -11.00
N ARG A 285 -22.07 -21.93 -11.24
CA ARG A 285 -22.29 -22.91 -10.18
C ARG A 285 -20.99 -23.49 -9.66
N HIS A 286 -20.01 -23.72 -10.55
CA HIS A 286 -18.70 -24.17 -10.13
C HIS A 286 -17.99 -23.12 -9.28
N VAL A 287 -18.08 -21.84 -9.64
CA VAL A 287 -17.59 -20.73 -8.77
C VAL A 287 -18.19 -20.84 -7.38
N LEU A 288 -19.52 -21.03 -7.27
CA LEU A 288 -20.20 -21.09 -5.97
C LEU A 288 -19.91 -22.39 -5.18
N GLN A 289 -19.34 -23.42 -5.80
CA GLN A 289 -18.77 -24.56 -5.07
C GLN A 289 -17.41 -24.20 -4.43
N LEU A 290 -16.59 -23.43 -5.14
CA LEU A 290 -15.27 -22.99 -4.68
C LEU A 290 -15.33 -21.78 -3.73
N SER A 291 -16.29 -20.89 -3.97
CA SER A 291 -16.50 -19.64 -3.21
C SER A 291 -18.01 -19.44 -2.94
N PRO A 292 -18.56 -20.06 -1.88
CA PRO A 292 -20.01 -20.10 -1.63
C PRO A 292 -20.67 -18.76 -1.31
N SER A 293 -19.89 -17.73 -0.93
CA SER A 293 -20.33 -16.38 -0.60
C SER A 293 -20.06 -15.35 -1.69
N ASN A 294 -19.67 -15.78 -2.89
CA ASN A 294 -19.35 -14.86 -3.99
C ASN A 294 -20.62 -14.18 -4.52
N LEU A 295 -20.84 -12.94 -4.09
CA LEU A 295 -22.04 -12.17 -4.42
C LEU A 295 -22.13 -11.82 -5.90
N GLU A 296 -21.01 -11.43 -6.51
CA GLU A 296 -20.95 -11.07 -7.92
C GLU A 296 -21.39 -12.22 -8.82
N THR A 297 -20.92 -13.43 -8.54
CA THR A 297 -21.36 -14.63 -9.24
C THR A 297 -22.83 -14.93 -9.03
N MET A 298 -23.37 -14.71 -7.82
CA MET A 298 -24.80 -14.90 -7.58
C MET A 298 -25.64 -13.89 -8.36
N GLU A 299 -25.22 -12.64 -8.43
CA GLU A 299 -25.90 -11.58 -9.19
C GLU A 299 -25.94 -11.90 -10.68
N ASP A 300 -24.83 -12.35 -11.24
CA ASP A 300 -24.76 -12.72 -12.66
C ASP A 300 -25.56 -14.00 -12.95
N LEU A 301 -25.54 -14.97 -12.05
CA LEU A 301 -26.34 -16.18 -12.14
C LEU A 301 -27.85 -15.87 -12.12
N VAL A 302 -28.31 -14.96 -11.28
CA VAL A 302 -29.70 -14.47 -11.24
C VAL A 302 -30.09 -13.87 -12.60
N LYS A 303 -29.25 -12.99 -13.17
CA LYS A 303 -29.50 -12.40 -14.49
C LYS A 303 -29.62 -13.45 -15.59
N VAL A 304 -28.79 -14.50 -15.54
CA VAL A 304 -28.85 -15.62 -16.50
C VAL A 304 -30.14 -16.41 -16.32
N TYR A 305 -30.55 -16.73 -15.08
CA TYR A 305 -31.81 -17.46 -14.84
C TYR A 305 -33.03 -16.68 -15.31
N HIS A 306 -33.12 -15.37 -15.07
CA HIS A 306 -34.19 -14.53 -15.62
C HIS A 306 -34.24 -14.58 -17.16
N ARG A 307 -33.07 -14.55 -17.84
CA ARG A 307 -33.04 -14.69 -19.31
C ARG A 307 -33.53 -16.06 -19.79
N MET A 308 -33.35 -17.10 -18.98
CA MET A 308 -33.81 -18.46 -19.27
C MET A 308 -35.29 -18.69 -18.90
N GLY A 309 -35.92 -17.75 -18.18
CA GLY A 309 -37.28 -17.93 -17.64
C GLY A 309 -37.35 -18.81 -16.40
N GLU A 310 -36.22 -19.08 -15.75
CA GLU A 310 -36.09 -19.93 -14.56
C GLU A 310 -36.27 -19.14 -13.26
N GLU A 311 -37.48 -18.55 -13.08
CA GLU A 311 -37.79 -17.57 -12.01
C GLU A 311 -37.62 -18.16 -10.60
N GLU A 312 -37.94 -19.44 -10.39
CA GLU A 312 -37.74 -20.10 -9.09
C GLU A 312 -36.27 -20.18 -8.68
N LEU A 313 -35.38 -20.44 -9.66
CA LEU A 313 -33.95 -20.49 -9.41
C LEU A 313 -33.38 -19.08 -9.19
N ALA A 314 -33.84 -18.08 -9.94
CA ALA A 314 -33.48 -16.70 -9.72
C ALA A 314 -33.81 -16.27 -8.28
N ALA A 315 -35.06 -16.44 -7.86
CA ALA A 315 -35.54 -16.08 -6.51
C ALA A 315 -34.78 -16.81 -5.39
N LYS A 316 -34.37 -18.06 -5.62
CA LYS A 316 -33.54 -18.82 -4.66
C LYS A 316 -32.20 -18.15 -4.43
N TYR A 317 -31.50 -17.69 -5.50
CA TYR A 317 -30.21 -17.05 -5.37
C TYR A 317 -30.30 -15.62 -4.86
N GLU A 318 -31.36 -14.88 -5.20
CA GLU A 318 -31.67 -13.56 -4.62
C GLU A 318 -31.78 -13.65 -3.08
N LYS A 319 -32.56 -14.61 -2.57
CA LYS A 319 -32.68 -14.85 -1.14
C LYS A 319 -31.35 -15.25 -0.48
N LYS A 320 -30.52 -16.04 -1.18
CA LYS A 320 -29.18 -16.39 -0.67
C LYS A 320 -28.28 -15.17 -0.59
N MET A 321 -28.35 -14.25 -1.58
CA MET A 321 -27.60 -13.01 -1.57
C MET A 321 -27.97 -12.09 -0.40
N GLU A 322 -29.26 -11.98 -0.05
CA GLU A 322 -29.71 -11.21 1.11
C GLU A 322 -29.04 -11.70 2.40
N VAL A 323 -28.97 -13.02 2.60
CA VAL A 323 -28.32 -13.62 3.77
C VAL A 323 -26.81 -13.32 3.78
N VAL A 324 -26.14 -13.47 2.65
CA VAL A 324 -24.70 -13.21 2.55
C VAL A 324 -24.41 -11.73 2.78
N LYS A 325 -25.21 -10.80 2.20
CA LYS A 325 -25.07 -9.35 2.41
C LYS A 325 -25.29 -8.98 3.88
N ALA A 326 -26.26 -9.59 4.55
CA ALA A 326 -26.50 -9.35 5.98
C ALA A 326 -25.30 -9.79 6.85
N ASN A 327 -24.71 -10.95 6.57
CA ASN A 327 -23.54 -11.44 7.29
C ASN A 327 -22.33 -10.51 7.09
N ILE A 328 -22.04 -10.11 5.84
CA ILE A 328 -20.93 -9.17 5.54
C ILE A 328 -21.14 -7.83 6.26
N ALA A 329 -22.38 -7.33 6.33
CA ALA A 329 -22.68 -6.08 7.03
C ALA A 329 -22.46 -6.20 8.55
N LEU A 330 -22.78 -7.34 9.16
CA LEU A 330 -22.51 -7.62 10.57
C LEU A 330 -21.00 -7.66 10.84
N ASP A 331 -20.25 -8.43 10.06
CA ASP A 331 -18.78 -8.54 10.21
C ASP A 331 -18.11 -7.16 10.07
N LYS A 332 -18.58 -6.35 9.10
CA LYS A 332 -18.08 -4.99 8.90
C LYS A 332 -18.39 -4.07 10.09
N ALA A 333 -19.61 -4.12 10.63
CA ALA A 333 -20.02 -3.32 11.78
C ALA A 333 -19.23 -3.69 13.05
N GLU A 334 -18.96 -4.98 13.27
CA GLU A 334 -18.11 -5.45 14.36
C GLU A 334 -16.65 -4.95 14.21
N LYS A 335 -16.12 -4.98 12.99
CA LYS A 335 -14.79 -4.47 12.70
C LYS A 335 -14.69 -2.95 12.93
N GLU A 336 -15.64 -2.17 12.40
CA GLU A 336 -15.71 -0.70 12.59
C GLU A 336 -15.87 -0.32 14.07
N ALA A 337 -16.64 -1.07 14.84
CA ALA A 337 -16.78 -0.86 16.28
C ALA A 337 -15.48 -1.13 17.04
N SER A 338 -14.72 -2.15 16.63
CA SER A 338 -13.41 -2.47 17.18
C SER A 338 -12.37 -1.37 16.87
N GLU A 339 -12.34 -0.91 15.60
CA GLU A 339 -11.44 0.17 15.16
C GLU A 339 -11.75 1.50 15.86
N ALA A 340 -13.04 1.85 16.01
CA ALA A 340 -13.46 3.05 16.72
C ALA A 340 -13.10 3.03 18.20
N ALA A 341 -13.11 1.85 18.84
CA ALA A 341 -12.70 1.69 20.24
C ALA A 341 -11.18 1.91 20.44
N MET A 342 -10.38 1.67 19.39
CA MET A 342 -8.93 1.84 19.40
C MET A 342 -8.48 3.24 18.95
N ALA A 343 -9.28 3.95 18.14
CA ALA A 343 -8.96 5.25 17.54
C ALA A 343 -9.29 6.44 18.46
N ALA A 344 -8.78 6.47 19.70
CA ALA A 344 -8.86 7.70 20.50
C ALA A 344 -7.94 8.79 19.87
N PRO A 345 -8.46 10.01 19.60
CA PRO A 345 -7.65 11.06 19.03
C PRO A 345 -6.50 11.45 19.96
N PHE A 346 -5.29 11.57 19.39
CA PHE A 346 -4.13 12.11 20.12
C PHE A 346 -4.45 13.54 20.60
N GLN A 347 -4.40 13.76 21.92
CA GLN A 347 -4.58 15.07 22.50
C GLN A 347 -3.22 15.69 22.84
N VAL A 348 -3.00 16.92 22.36
CA VAL A 348 -1.81 17.71 22.71
C VAL A 348 -1.90 18.10 24.18
N GLU A 349 -1.11 17.46 25.05
CA GLU A 349 -0.95 17.89 26.45
C GLU A 349 -0.04 19.12 26.50
N LYS A 350 -0.61 20.29 26.83
CA LYS A 350 0.19 21.49 27.12
C LYS A 350 0.78 21.36 28.51
N MET A 351 2.07 21.71 28.63
CA MET A 351 2.68 21.87 29.96
C MET A 351 2.06 23.10 30.64
N ASN A 352 1.53 22.92 31.86
CA ASN A 352 1.04 24.00 32.74
C ASN A 352 2.20 24.64 33.48
#